data_bdfb41888857ef5242d52a9508ba6689
#
_entry.id   bdfb41888857ef5242d52a9508ba6689
#
_cell.length_a   1.000
_cell.length_b   1.000
_cell.length_c   1.000
_cell.angle_alpha   90.00
_cell.angle_beta   90.00
_cell.angle_gamma   90.00
#
_symmetry.space_group_name_H-M   'P 1'
#
loop_
_entity.id
_entity.type
_entity.pdbx_description
1 polymer ?
#
loop_
_entity_poly.entity_id
_entity_poly.type
_entity_poly.pdbx_seq_one_letter_code
_entity_poly.pdbx_strand_id
1 'polypeptide(L)'
;MRNEELKDLFDQQAASYDKQWAGMAPIRDALYLLLDSLFAGLPENARILCVGVGTGAELAHLAERFPGWHFTAVDPSAAMLDICRQRATEGGFLSRCSFHQGYLDTLPAEPSHDGATCFLVSQFLLEPQARTAFFHEIARRLGPGAILANADLASDVESPAYEALLRSWMTLMSSAGVPPEALQRARAAYARDVAILPAQQVAGLIQAASFEAPVQFFQAGLMHGW
;
A
#
# COMPACT_ATOMS: atom_id res chain seq x y z
N MET A 1 -11.24 0.09 -13.68
CA MET A 1 -10.07 0.39 -14.54
C MET A 1 -9.36 -0.93 -14.86
N ARG A 2 -8.89 -1.16 -16.09
CA ARG A 2 -8.08 -2.34 -16.40
C ARG A 2 -6.66 -2.16 -15.82
N ASN A 3 -5.95 -3.25 -15.54
CA ASN A 3 -4.60 -3.18 -14.95
C ASN A 3 -3.63 -2.30 -15.75
N GLU A 4 -3.66 -2.36 -17.08
CA GLU A 4 -2.81 -1.51 -17.93
C GLU A 4 -3.17 -0.02 -17.83
N GLU A 5 -4.45 0.32 -17.77
CA GLU A 5 -4.89 1.71 -17.60
C GLU A 5 -4.45 2.29 -16.25
N LEU A 6 -4.48 1.46 -15.21
CA LEU A 6 -4.00 1.83 -13.87
C LEU A 6 -2.49 2.04 -13.86
N LYS A 7 -1.74 1.13 -14.48
CA LYS A 7 -0.29 1.25 -14.64
C LYS A 7 0.08 2.54 -15.38
N ASP A 8 -0.57 2.80 -16.53
CA ASP A 8 -0.31 4.01 -17.33
C ASP A 8 -0.63 5.30 -16.55
N LEU A 9 -1.67 5.28 -15.71
CA LEU A 9 -1.99 6.39 -14.82
C LEU A 9 -0.85 6.65 -13.81
N PHE A 10 -0.32 5.61 -13.18
CA PHE A 10 0.79 5.75 -12.24
C PHE A 10 2.09 6.14 -12.93
N ASP A 11 2.37 5.63 -14.14
CA ASP A 11 3.52 6.09 -14.94
C ASP A 11 3.46 7.60 -15.20
N GLN A 12 2.28 8.14 -15.55
CA GLN A 12 2.09 9.57 -15.79
C GLN A 12 2.20 10.41 -14.51
N GLN A 13 1.77 9.88 -13.38
CA GLN A 13 1.76 10.60 -12.10
C GLN A 13 3.09 10.53 -11.34
N ALA A 14 3.97 9.61 -11.68
CA ALA A 14 5.16 9.29 -10.91
C ALA A 14 5.99 10.53 -10.51
N ALA A 15 6.31 11.40 -11.46
CA ALA A 15 7.13 12.60 -11.22
C ALA A 15 6.51 13.61 -10.23
N SER A 16 5.18 13.59 -10.06
CA SER A 16 4.47 14.51 -9.15
C SER A 16 3.86 13.80 -7.93
N TYR A 17 3.97 12.48 -7.85
CA TYR A 17 3.25 11.65 -6.89
C TYR A 17 3.52 12.07 -5.44
N ASP A 18 4.77 12.15 -5.04
CA ASP A 18 5.14 12.52 -3.67
C ASP A 18 4.66 13.91 -3.29
N LYS A 19 4.69 14.85 -4.24
CA LYS A 19 4.18 16.21 -4.04
C LYS A 19 2.66 16.24 -3.88
N GLN A 20 1.94 15.43 -4.63
CA GLN A 20 0.48 15.32 -4.51
C GLN A 20 0.06 14.79 -3.14
N TRP A 21 0.85 13.86 -2.59
CA TRP A 21 0.58 13.21 -1.30
C TRP A 21 1.27 13.89 -0.10
N ALA A 22 1.99 15.00 -0.32
CA ALA A 22 2.75 15.70 0.73
C ALA A 22 1.87 16.15 1.91
N GLY A 23 0.63 16.56 1.65
CA GLY A 23 -0.34 16.93 2.69
C GLY A 23 -0.75 15.77 3.61
N MET A 24 -0.55 14.53 3.17
CA MET A 24 -0.87 13.32 3.93
C MET A 24 0.34 12.79 4.72
N ALA A 25 1.49 13.48 4.70
CA ALA A 25 2.69 13.05 5.40
C ALA A 25 2.46 12.72 6.88
N PRO A 26 1.71 13.51 7.68
CA PRO A 26 1.48 13.14 9.08
C PRO A 26 0.75 11.80 9.27
N ILE A 27 -0.17 11.45 8.37
CA ILE A 27 -0.88 10.15 8.41
C ILE A 27 0.06 9.02 8.02
N ARG A 28 0.85 9.21 6.96
CA ARG A 28 1.88 8.28 6.54
C ARG A 28 2.92 8.04 7.65
N ASP A 29 3.42 9.10 8.26
CA ASP A 29 4.43 9.03 9.29
C ASP A 29 3.91 8.33 10.55
N ALA A 30 2.62 8.52 10.91
CA ALA A 30 1.97 7.77 11.97
C ALA A 30 1.83 6.28 11.63
N LEU A 31 1.48 5.93 10.39
CA LEU A 31 1.45 4.54 9.92
C LEU A 31 2.83 3.90 10.01
N TYR A 32 3.89 4.61 9.59
CA TYR A 32 5.26 4.10 9.62
C TYR A 32 5.81 3.92 11.04
N LEU A 33 5.47 4.82 11.95
CA LEU A 33 5.80 4.66 13.38
C LEU A 33 5.23 3.37 13.95
N LEU A 34 3.98 3.03 13.61
CA LEU A 34 3.36 1.78 14.03
C LEU A 34 3.95 0.57 13.31
N LEU A 35 4.28 0.71 12.02
CA LEU A 35 4.95 -0.33 11.25
C LEU A 35 6.30 -0.71 11.87
N ASP A 36 7.10 0.26 12.32
CA ASP A 36 8.35 0.00 13.04
C ASP A 36 8.14 -0.90 14.26
N SER A 37 7.07 -0.63 15.03
CA SER A 37 6.73 -1.44 16.20
C SER A 37 6.28 -2.86 15.84
N LEU A 38 5.48 -3.00 14.78
CA LEU A 38 5.00 -4.30 14.31
C LEU A 38 6.16 -5.19 13.81
N PHE A 39 7.12 -4.57 13.13
CA PHE A 39 8.24 -5.28 12.53
C PHE A 39 9.48 -5.39 13.44
N ALA A 40 9.45 -4.79 14.63
CA ALA A 40 10.59 -4.76 15.56
C ALA A 40 11.10 -6.16 15.99
N GLY A 41 10.24 -7.17 15.92
CA GLY A 41 10.58 -8.57 16.26
C GLY A 41 11.15 -9.40 15.11
N LEU A 42 11.25 -8.84 13.90
CA LEU A 42 11.82 -9.53 12.75
C LEU A 42 13.33 -9.67 12.88
N PRO A 43 13.96 -10.64 12.18
CA PRO A 43 15.42 -10.85 12.20
C PRO A 43 16.21 -9.59 11.84
N GLU A 44 17.43 -9.46 12.37
CA GLU A 44 18.31 -8.30 12.06
C GLU A 44 18.65 -8.18 10.55
N ASN A 45 18.59 -9.30 9.83
CA ASN A 45 18.82 -9.36 8.38
C ASN A 45 17.54 -9.72 7.61
N ALA A 46 16.38 -9.32 8.11
CA ALA A 46 15.09 -9.66 7.52
C ALA A 46 14.99 -9.28 6.05
N ARG A 47 14.20 -10.05 5.32
CA ARG A 47 13.87 -9.83 3.91
C ARG A 47 12.42 -9.35 3.81
N ILE A 48 12.22 -8.16 3.30
CA ILE A 48 10.91 -7.51 3.21
C ILE A 48 10.44 -7.45 1.76
N LEU A 49 9.23 -7.91 1.52
CA LEU A 49 8.53 -7.78 0.23
C LEU A 49 7.68 -6.51 0.25
N CYS A 50 8.04 -5.52 -0.58
CA CYS A 50 7.28 -4.28 -0.74
C CYS A 50 6.41 -4.40 -2.00
N VAL A 51 5.11 -4.63 -1.83
CA VAL A 51 4.16 -4.87 -2.93
C VAL A 51 3.46 -3.59 -3.32
N GLY A 52 3.56 -3.22 -4.61
CA GLY A 52 3.12 -1.92 -5.11
C GLY A 52 3.91 -0.79 -4.46
N VAL A 53 5.24 -0.94 -4.47
CA VAL A 53 6.17 -0.06 -3.74
C VAL A 53 6.10 1.41 -4.17
N GLY A 54 5.57 1.70 -5.36
CA GLY A 54 5.46 3.04 -5.90
C GLY A 54 6.81 3.75 -5.93
N THR A 55 6.85 4.97 -5.42
CA THR A 55 8.09 5.78 -5.29
C THR A 55 9.03 5.31 -4.17
N GLY A 56 8.67 4.26 -3.41
CA GLY A 56 9.50 3.64 -2.38
C GLY A 56 9.58 4.41 -1.06
N ALA A 57 8.54 5.14 -0.69
CA ALA A 57 8.57 5.93 0.55
C ALA A 57 8.65 5.05 1.81
N GLU A 58 7.83 3.99 1.90
CA GLU A 58 7.88 3.05 3.03
C GLU A 58 9.16 2.21 3.04
N LEU A 59 9.64 1.80 1.85
CA LEU A 59 10.89 1.07 1.71
C LEU A 59 12.07 1.89 2.23
N ALA A 60 12.15 3.18 1.86
CA ALA A 60 13.20 4.07 2.33
C ALA A 60 13.15 4.25 3.85
N HIS A 61 11.96 4.44 4.42
CA HIS A 61 11.76 4.51 5.87
C HIS A 61 12.28 3.25 6.58
N LEU A 62 11.88 2.07 6.11
CA LEU A 62 12.33 0.81 6.67
C LEU A 62 13.84 0.58 6.49
N ALA A 63 14.40 0.98 5.34
CA ALA A 63 15.83 0.84 5.05
C ALA A 63 16.71 1.73 5.94
N GLU A 64 16.23 2.90 6.32
CA GLU A 64 16.87 3.80 7.29
C GLU A 64 16.73 3.24 8.72
N ARG A 65 15.54 2.78 9.07
CA ARG A 65 15.22 2.31 10.41
C ARG A 65 15.91 0.98 10.76
N PHE A 66 16.06 0.08 9.76
CA PHE A 66 16.62 -1.26 9.90
C PHE A 66 17.76 -1.49 8.90
N PRO A 67 19.01 -1.10 9.24
CA PRO A 67 20.13 -1.09 8.30
C PRO A 67 20.55 -2.47 7.77
N GLY A 68 20.20 -3.57 8.47
CA GLY A 68 20.53 -4.94 8.06
C GLY A 68 19.52 -5.57 7.09
N TRP A 69 18.36 -4.92 6.85
CA TRP A 69 17.30 -5.53 6.07
C TRP A 69 17.52 -5.44 4.56
N HIS A 70 16.95 -6.41 3.85
CA HIS A 70 16.96 -6.50 2.39
C HIS A 70 15.53 -6.39 1.86
N PHE A 71 15.37 -5.77 0.70
CA PHE A 71 14.06 -5.43 0.15
C PHE A 71 13.87 -6.02 -1.24
N THR A 72 12.69 -6.58 -1.49
CA THR A 72 12.19 -6.90 -2.83
C THR A 72 11.08 -5.91 -3.16
N ALA A 73 11.37 -4.96 -4.02
CA ALA A 73 10.47 -3.90 -4.45
C ALA A 73 9.72 -4.32 -5.72
N VAL A 74 8.40 -4.45 -5.65
CA VAL A 74 7.55 -4.89 -6.75
C VAL A 74 6.59 -3.79 -7.15
N ASP A 75 6.60 -3.38 -8.40
CA ASP A 75 5.62 -2.43 -8.96
C ASP A 75 5.50 -2.63 -10.48
N PRO A 76 4.30 -2.58 -11.07
CA PRO A 76 4.14 -2.65 -12.52
C PRO A 76 4.60 -1.37 -13.25
N SER A 77 4.60 -0.20 -12.57
CA SER A 77 5.01 1.07 -13.15
C SER A 77 6.54 1.21 -13.18
N ALA A 78 7.10 1.29 -14.38
CA ALA A 78 8.53 1.54 -14.56
C ALA A 78 8.95 2.90 -14.00
N ALA A 79 8.14 3.94 -14.23
CA ALA A 79 8.42 5.29 -13.77
C ALA A 79 8.42 5.40 -12.22
N MET A 80 7.53 4.68 -11.54
CA MET A 80 7.54 4.59 -10.08
C MET A 80 8.82 3.91 -9.58
N LEU A 81 9.19 2.76 -10.17
CA LEU A 81 10.40 2.04 -9.77
C LEU A 81 11.67 2.84 -10.04
N ASP A 82 11.72 3.66 -11.07
CA ASP A 82 12.88 4.51 -11.35
C ASP A 82 13.07 5.55 -10.25
N ILE A 83 11.98 6.16 -9.75
CA ILE A 83 12.03 7.05 -8.59
C ILE A 83 12.45 6.29 -7.32
N CYS A 84 11.91 5.08 -7.12
CA CYS A 84 12.29 4.22 -6.00
C CYS A 84 13.80 3.88 -6.04
N ARG A 85 14.35 3.54 -7.20
CA ARG A 85 15.80 3.29 -7.40
C ARG A 85 16.64 4.53 -7.12
N GLN A 86 16.20 5.70 -7.61
CA GLN A 86 16.87 6.97 -7.33
C GLN A 86 16.90 7.21 -5.82
N ARG A 87 15.78 7.07 -5.13
CA ARG A 87 15.68 7.21 -3.67
C ARG A 87 16.60 6.24 -2.93
N ALA A 88 16.66 4.99 -3.37
CA ALA A 88 17.56 3.99 -2.80
C ALA A 88 19.03 4.33 -3.01
N THR A 89 19.37 4.93 -4.15
CA THR A 89 20.73 5.41 -4.46
C THR A 89 21.11 6.58 -3.56
N GLU A 90 20.26 7.61 -3.48
CA GLU A 90 20.46 8.81 -2.67
C GLU A 90 20.55 8.47 -1.16
N GLY A 91 19.74 7.52 -0.71
CA GLY A 91 19.73 7.02 0.67
C GLY A 91 20.85 6.01 1.00
N GLY A 92 21.66 5.59 0.00
CA GLY A 92 22.78 4.67 0.20
C GLY A 92 22.41 3.21 0.50
N PHE A 93 21.17 2.79 0.20
CA PHE A 93 20.68 1.43 0.46
C PHE A 93 20.36 0.62 -0.81
N LEU A 94 20.73 1.13 -1.99
CA LEU A 94 20.45 0.45 -3.27
C LEU A 94 20.95 -1.00 -3.31
N SER A 95 22.11 -1.29 -2.73
CA SER A 95 22.69 -2.64 -2.70
C SER A 95 21.88 -3.65 -1.90
N ARG A 96 20.94 -3.19 -1.08
CA ARG A 96 20.02 -4.01 -0.29
C ARG A 96 18.65 -4.21 -0.97
N CYS A 97 18.47 -3.66 -2.18
CA CYS A 97 17.19 -3.69 -2.89
C CYS A 97 17.29 -4.53 -4.17
N SER A 98 16.30 -5.41 -4.35
CA SER A 98 16.00 -6.08 -5.63
C SER A 98 14.70 -5.48 -6.18
N PHE A 99 14.68 -5.15 -7.48
CA PHE A 99 13.53 -4.51 -8.12
C PHE A 99 12.91 -5.44 -9.15
N HIS A 100 11.62 -5.66 -9.03
CA HIS A 100 10.82 -6.42 -9.99
C HIS A 100 9.79 -5.51 -10.64
N GLN A 101 9.99 -5.20 -11.93
CA GLN A 101 9.00 -4.48 -12.73
C GLN A 101 7.96 -5.47 -13.24
N GLY A 102 6.79 -5.46 -12.66
CA GLY A 102 5.69 -6.35 -13.01
C GLY A 102 4.66 -6.46 -11.91
N TYR A 103 3.63 -7.25 -12.18
CA TYR A 103 2.66 -7.63 -11.16
C TYR A 103 3.23 -8.71 -10.25
N LEU A 104 2.68 -8.82 -9.05
CA LEU A 104 3.19 -9.74 -8.03
C LEU A 104 3.21 -11.21 -8.50
N ASP A 105 2.22 -11.63 -9.29
CA ASP A 105 2.12 -12.99 -9.82
C ASP A 105 3.25 -13.35 -10.81
N THR A 106 3.95 -12.36 -11.36
CA THR A 106 5.12 -12.56 -12.23
C THR A 106 6.44 -12.67 -11.44
N LEU A 107 6.45 -12.32 -10.15
CA LEU A 107 7.58 -12.57 -9.26
C LEU A 107 7.62 -14.06 -8.87
N PRO A 108 8.79 -14.74 -8.89
CA PRO A 108 8.89 -16.12 -8.42
C PRO A 108 8.27 -16.31 -7.02
N ALA A 109 7.48 -17.39 -6.87
CA ALA A 109 6.76 -17.69 -5.63
C ALA A 109 7.63 -18.55 -4.72
N GLU A 110 8.67 -17.97 -4.16
CA GLU A 110 9.53 -18.62 -3.16
C GLU A 110 9.24 -18.02 -1.79
N PRO A 111 8.94 -18.85 -0.77
CA PRO A 111 8.68 -18.39 0.59
C PRO A 111 9.99 -17.94 1.24
N SER A 112 10.41 -16.73 0.95
CA SER A 112 11.74 -16.23 1.29
C SER A 112 11.73 -14.88 2.02
N HIS A 113 10.55 -14.35 2.36
CA HIS A 113 10.44 -13.05 3.03
C HIS A 113 9.93 -13.22 4.46
N ASP A 114 10.48 -12.42 5.37
CA ASP A 114 10.12 -12.39 6.79
C ASP A 114 8.97 -11.42 7.08
N GLY A 115 8.72 -10.50 6.15
CA GLY A 115 7.61 -9.56 6.21
C GLY A 115 7.23 -9.01 4.84
N ALA A 116 6.03 -8.45 4.75
CA ALA A 116 5.58 -7.73 3.56
C ALA A 116 4.85 -6.44 3.93
N THR A 117 4.99 -5.42 3.07
CA THR A 117 4.15 -4.23 3.05
C THR A 117 3.29 -4.22 1.79
N CYS A 118 2.04 -3.75 1.92
CA CYS A 118 1.13 -3.56 0.80
C CYS A 118 0.22 -2.37 1.13
N PHE A 119 0.59 -1.17 0.69
CA PHE A 119 -0.09 0.06 1.10
C PHE A 119 -0.81 0.73 -0.06
N LEU A 120 -2.14 0.84 0.03
CA LEU A 120 -3.03 1.46 -0.94
C LEU A 120 -3.00 0.79 -2.32
N VAL A 121 -2.83 -0.54 -2.36
CA VAL A 121 -2.70 -1.34 -3.58
C VAL A 121 -3.89 -2.26 -3.77
N SER A 122 -4.23 -3.08 -2.77
CA SER A 122 -5.24 -4.12 -2.91
C SER A 122 -6.63 -3.56 -3.22
N GLN A 123 -6.88 -2.31 -2.85
CA GLN A 123 -8.13 -1.59 -3.11
C GLN A 123 -8.44 -1.38 -4.60
N PHE A 124 -7.46 -1.50 -5.50
CA PHE A 124 -7.67 -1.42 -6.94
C PHE A 124 -8.18 -2.74 -7.55
N LEU A 125 -8.21 -3.82 -6.78
CA LEU A 125 -8.80 -5.09 -7.16
C LEU A 125 -10.27 -5.08 -6.76
N LEU A 126 -11.14 -4.75 -7.70
CA LEU A 126 -12.56 -4.50 -7.45
C LEU A 126 -13.33 -5.76 -7.07
N GLU A 127 -12.94 -6.92 -7.61
CA GLU A 127 -13.59 -8.19 -7.36
C GLU A 127 -13.01 -8.86 -6.10
N PRO A 128 -13.85 -9.23 -5.11
CA PRO A 128 -13.38 -9.85 -3.86
C PRO A 128 -12.50 -11.08 -4.06
N GLN A 129 -12.84 -11.92 -5.05
CA GLN A 129 -12.08 -13.13 -5.37
C GLN A 129 -10.67 -12.79 -5.89
N ALA A 130 -10.56 -11.78 -6.76
CA ALA A 130 -9.27 -11.30 -7.27
C ALA A 130 -8.42 -10.70 -6.14
N ARG A 131 -9.04 -9.95 -5.22
CA ARG A 131 -8.36 -9.37 -4.07
C ARG A 131 -7.89 -10.44 -3.07
N THR A 132 -8.69 -11.48 -2.81
CA THR A 132 -8.27 -12.64 -2.02
C THR A 132 -7.12 -13.39 -2.69
N ALA A 133 -7.19 -13.64 -4.00
CA ALA A 133 -6.13 -14.29 -4.75
C ALA A 133 -4.81 -13.48 -4.70
N PHE A 134 -4.89 -12.17 -4.77
CA PHE A 134 -3.74 -11.28 -4.62
C PHE A 134 -3.08 -11.40 -3.23
N PHE A 135 -3.86 -11.38 -2.15
CA PHE A 135 -3.32 -11.64 -0.81
C PHE A 135 -2.72 -13.03 -0.69
N HIS A 136 -3.30 -14.04 -1.33
CA HIS A 136 -2.72 -15.39 -1.38
C HIS A 136 -1.37 -15.40 -2.12
N GLU A 137 -1.20 -14.61 -3.18
CA GLU A 137 0.09 -14.45 -3.84
C GLU A 137 1.14 -13.79 -2.92
N ILE A 138 0.75 -12.88 -2.02
CA ILE A 138 1.65 -12.37 -0.98
C ILE A 138 2.02 -13.51 -0.02
N ALA A 139 1.02 -14.23 0.52
CA ALA A 139 1.24 -15.31 1.48
C ALA A 139 2.22 -16.38 0.98
N ARG A 140 2.15 -16.75 -0.30
CA ARG A 140 3.05 -17.75 -0.93
C ARG A 140 4.53 -17.33 -0.96
N ARG A 141 4.83 -16.05 -0.77
CA ARG A 141 6.18 -15.47 -0.77
C ARG A 141 6.70 -15.18 0.62
N LEU A 142 5.87 -15.42 1.63
CA LEU A 142 6.21 -15.24 3.04
C LEU A 142 6.60 -16.57 3.69
N GLY A 143 7.61 -16.53 4.52
CA GLY A 143 8.00 -17.64 5.36
C GLY A 143 7.00 -17.90 6.50
N PRO A 144 7.09 -19.04 7.19
CA PRO A 144 6.27 -19.32 8.37
C PRO A 144 6.47 -18.25 9.45
N GLY A 145 5.36 -17.70 9.97
CA GLY A 145 5.41 -16.67 11.01
C GLY A 145 5.73 -15.26 10.49
N ALA A 146 5.89 -15.08 9.18
CA ALA A 146 6.10 -13.77 8.58
C ALA A 146 4.87 -12.86 8.73
N ILE A 147 5.09 -11.56 8.73
CA ILE A 147 4.06 -10.54 8.99
C ILE A 147 3.71 -9.80 7.69
N LEU A 148 2.42 -9.71 7.38
CA LEU A 148 1.90 -8.76 6.37
C LEU A 148 1.38 -7.51 7.08
N ALA A 149 1.89 -6.34 6.72
CA ALA A 149 1.28 -5.06 7.00
C ALA A 149 0.59 -4.53 5.73
N ASN A 150 -0.74 -4.48 5.76
CA ASN A 150 -1.55 -3.96 4.66
C ASN A 150 -2.25 -2.67 5.08
N ALA A 151 -2.36 -1.69 4.20
CA ALA A 151 -3.22 -0.53 4.39
C ALA A 151 -4.02 -0.23 3.13
N ASP A 152 -5.32 0.04 3.29
CA ASP A 152 -6.24 0.38 2.22
C ASP A 152 -7.26 1.43 2.67
N LEU A 153 -7.96 2.04 1.73
CA LEU A 153 -9.16 2.81 2.03
C LEU A 153 -10.30 1.84 2.36
N ALA A 154 -10.91 2.04 3.52
CA ALA A 154 -12.02 1.20 3.98
C ALA A 154 -13.10 2.06 4.64
N SER A 155 -14.35 1.73 4.34
CA SER A 155 -15.55 2.30 4.96
C SER A 155 -16.78 1.52 4.50
N ASP A 156 -17.86 1.58 5.26
CA ASP A 156 -19.18 1.25 4.76
C ASP A 156 -19.70 2.44 3.93
N VAL A 157 -19.66 2.30 2.61
CA VAL A 157 -20.03 3.38 1.66
C VAL A 157 -21.51 3.73 1.68
N GLU A 158 -22.36 2.88 2.26
CA GLU A 158 -23.78 3.13 2.45
C GLU A 158 -24.07 3.84 3.79
N SER A 159 -23.06 3.94 4.68
CA SER A 159 -23.25 4.60 5.96
C SER A 159 -23.25 6.12 5.84
N PRO A 160 -24.02 6.85 6.65
CA PRO A 160 -23.99 8.31 6.70
C PRO A 160 -22.61 8.86 7.08
N ALA A 161 -21.79 8.08 7.79
CA ALA A 161 -20.44 8.47 8.19
C ALA A 161 -19.49 8.54 7.00
N TYR A 162 -19.69 7.74 5.94
CA TYR A 162 -18.82 7.72 4.77
C TYR A 162 -18.70 9.09 4.09
N GLU A 163 -19.79 9.82 3.95
CA GLU A 163 -19.77 11.14 3.32
C GLU A 163 -18.93 12.14 4.12
N ALA A 164 -19.03 12.11 5.45
CA ALA A 164 -18.22 12.96 6.32
C ALA A 164 -16.72 12.59 6.24
N LEU A 165 -16.41 11.30 6.23
CA LEU A 165 -15.03 10.79 6.09
C LEU A 165 -14.45 11.12 4.72
N LEU A 166 -15.21 10.95 3.63
CA LEU A 166 -14.77 11.28 2.27
C LEU A 166 -14.50 12.77 2.13
N ARG A 167 -15.37 13.63 2.68
CA ARG A 167 -15.16 15.09 2.69
C ARG A 167 -13.89 15.46 3.44
N SER A 168 -13.67 14.89 4.62
CA SER A 168 -12.46 15.11 5.42
C SER A 168 -11.22 14.65 4.65
N TRP A 169 -11.26 13.47 4.05
CA TRP A 169 -10.19 12.90 3.25
C TRP A 169 -9.82 13.81 2.07
N MET A 170 -10.81 14.26 1.31
CA MET A 170 -10.60 15.19 0.20
C MET A 170 -10.05 16.53 0.64
N THR A 171 -10.45 17.02 1.82
CA THR A 171 -9.92 18.27 2.39
C THR A 171 -8.44 18.13 2.74
N LEU A 172 -8.01 16.98 3.29
CA LEU A 172 -6.60 16.70 3.57
C LEU A 172 -5.74 16.63 2.31
N MET A 173 -6.30 16.12 1.21
CA MET A 173 -5.60 16.03 -0.08
C MET A 173 -5.57 17.34 -0.86
N SER A 174 -6.33 18.34 -0.43
CA SER A 174 -6.51 19.63 -1.12
C SER A 174 -5.88 20.75 -0.29
N SER A 175 -5.13 21.63 -0.92
CA SER A 175 -4.64 22.85 -0.27
C SER A 175 -5.70 23.96 -0.13
N ALA A 176 -6.90 23.75 -0.69
CA ALA A 176 -8.04 24.66 -0.66
C ALA A 176 -9.31 23.87 -0.31
N GLY A 177 -10.37 24.56 0.10
CA GLY A 177 -11.66 23.92 0.37
C GLY A 177 -12.14 23.10 -0.84
N VAL A 178 -12.79 21.97 -0.56
CA VAL A 178 -13.28 21.03 -1.60
C VAL A 178 -14.68 21.45 -2.02
N PRO A 179 -14.88 21.93 -3.26
CA PRO A 179 -16.22 22.28 -3.74
C PRO A 179 -17.09 21.01 -3.90
N PRO A 180 -18.43 21.14 -3.78
CA PRO A 180 -19.34 19.99 -3.85
C PRO A 180 -19.17 19.13 -5.10
N GLU A 181 -18.90 19.75 -6.25
CA GLU A 181 -18.70 19.04 -7.52
C GLU A 181 -17.41 18.19 -7.50
N ALA A 182 -16.36 18.63 -6.80
CA ALA A 182 -15.13 17.85 -6.64
C ALA A 182 -15.37 16.64 -5.75
N LEU A 183 -16.18 16.77 -4.68
CA LEU A 183 -16.57 15.67 -3.83
C LEU A 183 -17.37 14.61 -4.59
N GLN A 184 -18.34 15.05 -5.41
CA GLN A 184 -19.13 14.14 -6.25
C GLN A 184 -18.25 13.39 -7.27
N ARG A 185 -17.32 14.11 -7.92
CA ARG A 185 -16.37 13.48 -8.86
C ARG A 185 -15.47 12.46 -8.16
N ALA A 186 -14.95 12.77 -6.98
CA ALA A 186 -14.14 11.83 -6.19
C ALA A 186 -14.95 10.60 -5.79
N ARG A 187 -16.19 10.78 -5.32
CA ARG A 187 -17.09 9.67 -4.99
C ARG A 187 -17.33 8.76 -6.19
N ALA A 188 -17.61 9.34 -7.37
CA ALA A 188 -17.82 8.58 -8.60
C ALA A 188 -16.54 7.84 -9.05
N ALA A 189 -15.37 8.46 -8.92
CA ALA A 189 -14.10 7.84 -9.25
C ALA A 189 -13.78 6.69 -8.29
N TYR A 190 -13.97 6.86 -6.99
CA TYR A 190 -13.77 5.78 -6.02
C TYR A 190 -14.76 4.62 -6.23
N ALA A 191 -16.04 4.91 -6.48
CA ALA A 191 -17.02 3.86 -6.77
C ALA A 191 -16.69 3.04 -8.03
N ARG A 192 -16.00 3.63 -9.00
CA ARG A 192 -15.62 2.96 -10.24
C ARG A 192 -14.28 2.24 -10.16
N ASP A 193 -13.30 2.82 -9.49
CA ASP A 193 -11.90 2.45 -9.62
C ASP A 193 -11.28 1.94 -8.31
N VAL A 194 -11.98 2.05 -7.17
CA VAL A 194 -11.47 1.69 -5.85
C VAL A 194 -12.52 0.89 -5.08
N ALA A 195 -12.18 -0.33 -4.69
CA ALA A 195 -13.04 -1.16 -3.84
C ALA A 195 -12.94 -0.72 -2.37
N ILE A 196 -13.63 0.38 -2.03
CA ILE A 196 -13.81 0.77 -0.63
C ILE A 196 -14.83 -0.17 -0.01
N LEU A 197 -14.37 -1.04 0.88
CA LEU A 197 -15.18 -2.03 1.59
C LEU A 197 -15.19 -1.72 3.09
N PRO A 198 -16.19 -2.17 3.85
CA PRO A 198 -16.13 -2.16 5.31
C PRO A 198 -14.85 -2.83 5.82
N ALA A 199 -14.24 -2.26 6.87
CA ALA A 199 -12.95 -2.72 7.42
C ALA A 199 -12.94 -4.23 7.74
N GLN A 200 -14.06 -4.75 8.26
CA GLN A 200 -14.20 -6.19 8.56
C GLN A 200 -14.23 -7.06 7.29
N GLN A 201 -14.75 -6.56 6.17
CA GLN A 201 -14.73 -7.28 4.92
C GLN A 201 -13.30 -7.37 4.36
N VAL A 202 -12.52 -6.27 4.42
CA VAL A 202 -11.11 -6.30 4.02
C VAL A 202 -10.34 -7.31 4.87
N ALA A 203 -10.52 -7.29 6.19
CA ALA A 203 -9.93 -8.27 7.11
C ALA A 203 -10.33 -9.71 6.73
N GLY A 204 -11.60 -9.94 6.39
CA GLY A 204 -12.07 -11.25 5.92
C GLY A 204 -11.39 -11.73 4.64
N LEU A 205 -11.11 -10.83 3.68
CA LEU A 205 -10.39 -11.17 2.45
C LEU A 205 -8.93 -11.56 2.73
N ILE A 206 -8.26 -10.85 3.63
CA ILE A 206 -6.90 -11.17 4.08
C ILE A 206 -6.89 -12.54 4.77
N GLN A 207 -7.82 -12.78 5.70
CA GLN A 207 -7.91 -14.06 6.40
C GLN A 207 -8.21 -15.23 5.45
N ALA A 208 -9.08 -15.04 4.47
CA ALA A 208 -9.40 -16.05 3.45
C ALA A 208 -8.19 -16.42 2.57
N ALA A 209 -7.17 -15.57 2.52
CA ALA A 209 -5.92 -15.80 1.81
C ALA A 209 -4.83 -16.52 2.62
N SER A 210 -5.21 -17.27 3.65
CA SER A 210 -4.34 -18.08 4.51
C SER A 210 -3.51 -17.29 5.53
N PHE A 211 -3.86 -16.06 5.82
CA PHE A 211 -3.34 -15.34 6.97
C PHE A 211 -4.14 -15.68 8.23
N GLU A 212 -3.52 -15.53 9.40
CA GLU A 212 -4.24 -15.54 10.68
C GLU A 212 -5.23 -14.38 10.73
N ALA A 213 -6.10 -14.34 11.75
CA ALA A 213 -7.09 -13.27 11.89
C ALA A 213 -6.41 -11.89 11.93
N PRO A 214 -6.65 -11.01 10.94
CA PRO A 214 -5.99 -9.72 10.87
C PRO A 214 -6.37 -8.82 12.04
N VAL A 215 -5.38 -8.15 12.61
CA VAL A 215 -5.59 -7.13 13.66
C VAL A 215 -5.54 -5.75 13.00
N GLN A 216 -6.61 -4.97 13.13
CA GLN A 216 -6.56 -3.57 12.71
C GLN A 216 -5.73 -2.77 13.71
N PHE A 217 -4.56 -2.30 13.27
CA PHE A 217 -3.63 -1.54 14.09
C PHE A 217 -3.63 -0.03 13.82
N PHE A 218 -4.24 0.39 12.69
CA PHE A 218 -4.24 1.77 12.26
C PHE A 218 -5.58 2.18 11.67
N GLN A 219 -5.99 3.41 11.96
CA GLN A 219 -7.07 4.10 11.24
C GLN A 219 -6.85 5.61 11.27
N ALA A 220 -6.87 6.24 10.10
CA ALA A 220 -6.90 7.69 9.93
C ALA A 220 -7.84 8.07 8.78
N GLY A 221 -9.01 8.60 9.12
CA GLY A 221 -10.07 8.87 8.15
C GLY A 221 -10.52 7.60 7.42
N LEU A 222 -10.36 7.58 6.10
CA LEU A 222 -10.67 6.41 5.27
C LEU A 222 -9.54 5.37 5.24
N MET A 223 -8.30 5.73 5.59
CA MET A 223 -7.19 4.78 5.59
C MET A 223 -7.23 3.90 6.83
N HIS A 224 -7.21 2.60 6.62
CA HIS A 224 -7.13 1.57 7.65
C HIS A 224 -5.92 0.68 7.42
N GLY A 225 -5.31 0.15 8.51
CA GLY A 225 -4.16 -0.76 8.45
C GLY A 225 -4.40 -2.04 9.24
N TRP A 226 -4.02 -3.17 8.67
CA TRP A 226 -4.09 -4.51 9.26
C TRP A 226 -2.75 -5.22 9.21
#